data_9e6c5e8885adf3f3b61df74077463e3e
#
_entry.id   9e6c5e8885adf3f3b61df74077463e3e
#
_cell.length_a   1.000
_cell.length_b   1.000
_cell.length_c   1.000
_cell.angle_alpha   90.00
_cell.angle_beta   90.00
_cell.angle_gamma   90.00
#
_symmetry.space_group_name_H-M   'P 1'
#
loop_
_entity.id
_entity.type
_entity.pdbx_description
1 polymer ?
#
loop_
_entity_poly.entity_id
_entity_poly.type
_entity_poly.pdbx_seq_one_letter_code
_entity_poly.pdbx_strand_id
1 'polypeptide(L)'
;GPRVGMVVEQLWQSVPGGSGTYIVELAQALRARRVPVAGIAAHHQGAASPRQVGLPPMPVRSSHLPRTALYESWNRLGLPRAESILPGAQLIHATTWALPPTSLPLVVTVHDLAFMRSPEHFTARGNAYFSRSLERVITEASAIIVPSQATADDCIAAGIDAARLYVIPHGVRTRAVTEEQVRDFRATRGLTRDYILWTGTREPRKNLLGLLRAFALLIEEHDDAGGLDLVLVGPAGWGDDAAERELLTRLGDRVHVTGRLDDDELAA
;
A
#
# COMPACT_ATOMS: atom_id res chain seq x y z
N GLY A 1 -18.02 21.05 6.22
CA GLY A 1 -16.70 20.92 5.58
C GLY A 1 -16.85 20.71 4.08
N PRO A 2 -15.78 20.91 3.30
CA PRO A 2 -15.80 20.67 1.87
C PRO A 2 -16.06 19.21 1.55
N ARG A 3 -16.73 18.93 0.42
CA ARG A 3 -16.88 17.57 -0.08
C ARG A 3 -15.57 17.11 -0.72
N VAL A 4 -14.96 16.10 -0.15
CA VAL A 4 -13.69 15.51 -0.62
C VAL A 4 -13.97 14.43 -1.66
N GLY A 5 -13.43 14.58 -2.87
CA GLY A 5 -13.33 13.54 -3.87
C GLY A 5 -12.03 12.76 -3.67
N MET A 6 -12.11 11.54 -3.20
CA MET A 6 -10.92 10.72 -2.89
C MET A 6 -10.72 9.64 -3.95
N VAL A 7 -9.52 9.54 -4.51
CA VAL A 7 -9.17 8.46 -5.44
C VAL A 7 -9.04 7.16 -4.64
N VAL A 8 -9.92 6.18 -4.92
CA VAL A 8 -10.00 4.91 -4.18
C VAL A 8 -9.65 3.69 -5.04
N GLU A 9 -9.20 3.91 -6.26
CA GLU A 9 -8.94 2.89 -7.28
C GLU A 9 -7.98 1.78 -6.83
N GLN A 10 -7.05 2.09 -5.92
CA GLN A 10 -6.10 1.12 -5.38
C GLN A 10 -6.78 -0.12 -4.76
N LEU A 11 -8.00 0.03 -4.28
CA LEU A 11 -8.75 -1.04 -3.61
C LEU A 11 -9.17 -2.17 -4.56
N TRP A 12 -9.22 -1.93 -5.87
CA TRP A 12 -9.51 -2.94 -6.89
C TRP A 12 -8.27 -3.61 -7.48
N GLN A 13 -7.10 -3.36 -6.89
CA GLN A 13 -5.89 -4.11 -7.22
C GLN A 13 -5.98 -5.52 -6.64
N SER A 14 -5.32 -6.49 -7.28
CA SER A 14 -5.19 -7.85 -6.75
C SER A 14 -4.54 -7.88 -5.36
N VAL A 15 -3.61 -6.96 -5.13
CA VAL A 15 -2.97 -6.73 -3.83
C VAL A 15 -3.03 -5.23 -3.53
N PRO A 16 -4.06 -4.73 -2.82
CA PRO A 16 -4.18 -3.31 -2.48
C PRO A 16 -3.04 -2.79 -1.60
N GLY A 17 -2.47 -3.65 -0.75
CA GLY A 17 -1.34 -3.34 0.12
C GLY A 17 -1.63 -2.25 1.14
N GLY A 18 -0.57 -1.67 1.71
CA GLY A 18 -0.68 -0.60 2.72
C GLY A 18 -1.42 0.65 2.22
N SER A 19 -1.29 0.97 0.93
CA SER A 19 -2.04 2.10 0.34
C SER A 19 -3.55 1.83 0.33
N GLY A 20 -3.98 0.57 0.14
CA GLY A 20 -5.38 0.19 0.27
C GLY A 20 -5.89 0.34 1.70
N THR A 21 -5.13 -0.15 2.68
CA THR A 21 -5.44 0.05 4.11
C THR A 21 -5.54 1.54 4.45
N TYR A 22 -4.58 2.35 3.99
CA TYR A 22 -4.61 3.80 4.17
C TYR A 22 -5.90 4.44 3.65
N ILE A 23 -6.36 4.07 2.45
CA ILE A 23 -7.59 4.60 1.86
C ILE A 23 -8.80 4.27 2.72
N VAL A 24 -8.94 3.02 3.15
CA VAL A 24 -10.07 2.56 3.99
C VAL A 24 -10.08 3.30 5.32
N GLU A 25 -8.96 3.33 6.02
CA GLU A 25 -8.83 3.96 7.34
C GLU A 25 -9.04 5.47 7.27
N LEU A 26 -8.49 6.12 6.25
CA LEU A 26 -8.71 7.56 6.02
C LEU A 26 -10.18 7.87 5.73
N ALA A 27 -10.84 7.07 4.90
CA ALA A 27 -12.26 7.24 4.60
C ALA A 27 -13.12 7.09 5.87
N GLN A 28 -12.81 6.11 6.72
CA GLN A 28 -13.49 5.92 8.00
C GLN A 28 -13.25 7.10 8.95
N ALA A 29 -11.99 7.55 9.09
CA ALA A 29 -11.61 8.66 9.98
C ALA A 29 -12.25 9.99 9.57
N LEU A 30 -12.29 10.29 8.26
CA LEU A 30 -12.95 11.49 7.74
C LEU A 30 -14.46 11.46 8.01
N ARG A 31 -15.10 10.31 7.79
CA ARG A 31 -16.52 10.14 8.09
C ARG A 31 -16.83 10.30 9.58
N ALA A 32 -16.01 9.71 10.45
CA ALA A 32 -16.17 9.88 11.91
C ALA A 32 -16.12 11.37 12.31
N ARG A 33 -15.35 12.16 11.58
CA ARG A 33 -15.30 13.63 11.73
C ARG A 33 -16.36 14.40 10.95
N ARG A 34 -17.34 13.70 10.36
CA ARG A 34 -18.42 14.26 9.57
C ARG A 34 -17.94 15.08 8.35
N VAL A 35 -16.79 14.71 7.79
CA VAL A 35 -16.30 15.26 6.52
C VAL A 35 -16.98 14.50 5.37
N PRO A 36 -17.70 15.17 4.48
CA PRO A 36 -18.32 14.52 3.33
C PRO A 36 -17.25 13.99 2.37
N VAL A 37 -17.22 12.66 2.17
CA VAL A 37 -16.26 11.98 1.29
C VAL A 37 -17.00 11.19 0.22
N ALA A 38 -16.51 11.24 -1.02
CA ALA A 38 -16.95 10.39 -2.11
C ALA A 38 -15.74 9.84 -2.89
N GLY A 39 -15.83 8.60 -3.34
CA GLY A 39 -14.75 7.93 -4.05
C GLY A 39 -14.78 8.17 -5.56
N ILE A 40 -13.58 8.21 -6.15
CA ILE A 40 -13.34 8.18 -7.60
C ILE A 40 -12.61 6.88 -7.92
N ALA A 41 -13.14 6.08 -8.86
CA ALA A 41 -12.56 4.84 -9.32
C ALA A 41 -12.60 4.72 -10.85
N ALA A 42 -11.88 3.76 -11.40
CA ALA A 42 -11.99 3.36 -12.79
C ALA A 42 -13.26 2.54 -13.05
N HIS A 43 -13.50 2.19 -14.30
CA HIS A 43 -14.55 1.25 -14.67
C HIS A 43 -14.09 -0.18 -14.38
N HIS A 44 -14.92 -0.92 -13.66
CA HIS A 44 -14.71 -2.34 -13.35
C HIS A 44 -15.95 -3.15 -13.73
N GLN A 45 -15.83 -4.08 -14.68
CA GLN A 45 -16.91 -5.01 -15.02
C GLN A 45 -16.95 -6.17 -14.01
N GLY A 46 -18.12 -6.39 -13.38
CA GLY A 46 -18.31 -7.53 -12.47
C GLY A 46 -17.42 -7.54 -11.23
N ALA A 47 -16.80 -6.40 -10.91
CA ALA A 47 -15.89 -6.31 -9.78
C ALA A 47 -16.63 -6.22 -8.44
N ALA A 48 -15.87 -6.48 -7.37
CA ALA A 48 -16.31 -6.28 -6.00
C ALA A 48 -16.91 -4.90 -5.77
N SER A 49 -18.01 -4.81 -5.05
CA SER A 49 -18.64 -3.55 -4.68
C SER A 49 -17.71 -2.74 -3.74
N PRO A 50 -17.89 -1.43 -3.61
CA PRO A 50 -17.11 -0.62 -2.67
C PRO A 50 -17.10 -1.17 -1.24
N ARG A 51 -18.20 -1.75 -0.78
CA ARG A 51 -18.29 -2.38 0.53
C ARG A 51 -17.44 -3.67 0.63
N GLN A 52 -17.40 -4.46 -0.44
CA GLN A 52 -16.59 -5.70 -0.47
C GLN A 52 -15.09 -5.43 -0.50
N VAL A 53 -14.66 -4.26 -0.98
CA VAL A 53 -13.25 -3.82 -0.90
C VAL A 53 -12.94 -3.05 0.38
N GLY A 54 -13.84 -3.07 1.37
CA GLY A 54 -13.63 -2.52 2.71
C GLY A 54 -13.96 -1.04 2.89
N LEU A 55 -14.47 -0.35 1.86
CA LEU A 55 -14.87 1.06 2.01
C LEU A 55 -16.08 1.18 2.96
N PRO A 56 -16.09 2.21 3.82
CA PRO A 56 -17.28 2.54 4.58
C PRO A 56 -18.42 2.95 3.63
N PRO A 57 -19.68 2.98 4.09
CA PRO A 57 -20.81 3.44 3.28
C PRO A 57 -20.58 4.88 2.81
N MET A 58 -20.17 5.06 1.55
CA MET A 58 -19.91 6.34 0.89
C MET A 58 -20.21 6.22 -0.60
N PRO A 59 -20.61 7.31 -1.28
CA PRO A 59 -20.76 7.29 -2.72
C PRO A 59 -19.41 7.03 -3.41
N VAL A 60 -19.41 6.16 -4.42
CA VAL A 60 -18.27 5.98 -5.32
C VAL A 60 -18.77 6.18 -6.74
N ARG A 61 -18.06 6.99 -7.51
CA ARG A 61 -18.31 7.22 -8.93
C ARG A 61 -17.17 6.67 -9.75
N SER A 62 -17.52 5.90 -10.76
CA SER A 62 -16.53 5.30 -11.67
C SER A 62 -16.44 6.10 -12.97
N SER A 63 -15.23 6.24 -13.47
CA SER A 63 -14.97 6.67 -14.85
C SER A 63 -15.51 5.61 -15.83
N HIS A 64 -15.71 5.99 -17.09
CA HIS A 64 -16.02 5.03 -18.15
C HIS A 64 -14.79 4.25 -18.65
N LEU A 65 -13.58 4.68 -18.28
CA LEU A 65 -12.33 4.08 -18.69
C LEU A 65 -11.87 3.00 -17.69
N PRO A 66 -11.35 1.86 -18.16
CA PRO A 66 -10.68 0.90 -17.30
C PRO A 66 -9.39 1.50 -16.75
N ARG A 67 -8.92 0.98 -15.60
CA ARG A 67 -7.81 1.55 -14.82
C ARG A 67 -6.59 1.97 -15.64
N THR A 68 -6.04 1.08 -16.45
CA THR A 68 -4.81 1.38 -17.20
C THR A 68 -5.03 2.55 -18.18
N ALA A 69 -6.16 2.56 -18.88
CA ALA A 69 -6.50 3.64 -19.80
C ALA A 69 -6.76 4.95 -19.04
N LEU A 70 -7.44 4.88 -17.88
CA LEU A 70 -7.72 6.04 -17.05
C LEU A 70 -6.41 6.69 -16.54
N TYR A 71 -5.49 5.89 -16.01
CA TYR A 71 -4.22 6.39 -15.48
C TYR A 71 -3.31 7.00 -16.56
N GLU A 72 -3.22 6.36 -17.72
CA GLU A 72 -2.47 6.92 -18.85
C GLU A 72 -3.13 8.19 -19.39
N SER A 73 -4.46 8.23 -19.45
CA SER A 73 -5.21 9.41 -19.87
C SER A 73 -5.02 10.57 -18.90
N TRP A 74 -5.09 10.33 -17.60
CA TRP A 74 -4.80 11.34 -16.58
C TRP A 74 -3.36 11.87 -16.66
N ASN A 75 -2.42 10.98 -16.90
CA ASN A 75 -0.99 11.29 -16.89
C ASN A 75 -0.52 11.99 -18.18
N ARG A 76 -1.20 11.77 -19.33
CA ARG A 76 -0.77 12.26 -20.64
C ARG A 76 -1.72 13.25 -21.29
N LEU A 77 -3.03 13.05 -21.12
CA LEU A 77 -4.05 13.80 -21.84
C LEU A 77 -4.77 14.81 -20.94
N GLY A 78 -4.67 14.68 -19.62
CA GLY A 78 -5.37 15.55 -18.68
C GLY A 78 -6.89 15.36 -18.68
N LEU A 79 -7.39 14.15 -19.03
CA LEU A 79 -8.83 13.84 -19.13
C LEU A 79 -9.12 12.40 -18.67
N PRO A 80 -10.35 12.09 -18.23
CA PRO A 80 -11.39 13.03 -17.81
C PRO A 80 -10.99 13.77 -16.53
N ARG A 81 -11.49 14.98 -16.32
CA ARG A 81 -11.28 15.71 -15.06
C ARG A 81 -12.04 15.05 -13.91
N ALA A 82 -11.51 15.19 -12.70
CA ALA A 82 -12.15 14.65 -11.50
C ALA A 82 -13.59 15.15 -11.33
N GLU A 83 -13.83 16.42 -11.62
CA GLU A 83 -15.15 17.08 -11.52
C GLU A 83 -16.18 16.50 -12.49
N SER A 84 -15.75 15.97 -13.62
CA SER A 84 -16.65 15.30 -14.57
C SER A 84 -17.04 13.90 -14.12
N ILE A 85 -16.18 13.23 -13.35
CA ILE A 85 -16.47 11.91 -12.75
C ILE A 85 -17.31 12.08 -11.48
N LEU A 86 -16.94 13.07 -10.64
CA LEU A 86 -17.57 13.33 -9.36
C LEU A 86 -18.04 14.80 -9.28
N PRO A 87 -19.19 15.15 -9.87
CA PRO A 87 -19.76 16.49 -9.75
C PRO A 87 -20.03 16.85 -8.29
N GLY A 88 -19.73 18.11 -7.95
CA GLY A 88 -19.93 18.64 -6.60
C GLY A 88 -18.82 18.34 -5.60
N ALA A 89 -17.70 17.73 -6.00
CA ALA A 89 -16.48 17.76 -5.22
C ALA A 89 -15.97 19.21 -5.09
N GLN A 90 -15.31 19.53 -4.00
CA GLN A 90 -14.73 20.84 -3.72
C GLN A 90 -13.22 20.76 -3.49
N LEU A 91 -12.73 19.55 -3.32
CA LEU A 91 -11.34 19.19 -3.09
C LEU A 91 -11.12 17.80 -3.64
N ILE A 92 -10.00 17.56 -4.30
CA ILE A 92 -9.59 16.21 -4.74
C ILE A 92 -8.40 15.74 -3.92
N HIS A 93 -8.49 14.51 -3.43
CA HIS A 93 -7.40 13.84 -2.74
C HIS A 93 -6.94 12.63 -3.56
N ALA A 94 -5.77 12.76 -4.18
CA ALA A 94 -5.06 11.65 -4.80
C ALA A 94 -4.30 10.89 -3.71
N THR A 95 -4.78 9.71 -3.38
CA THR A 95 -4.25 8.88 -2.27
C THR A 95 -3.03 8.04 -2.65
N THR A 96 -2.67 8.06 -3.93
CA THR A 96 -1.51 7.39 -4.53
C THR A 96 -0.98 8.23 -5.69
N TRP A 97 -0.06 7.69 -6.48
CA TRP A 97 0.48 8.34 -7.68
C TRP A 97 -0.53 8.46 -8.86
N ALA A 98 -1.77 8.04 -8.68
CA ALA A 98 -2.84 8.23 -9.66
C ALA A 98 -3.49 9.61 -9.44
N LEU A 99 -3.01 10.63 -10.13
CA LEU A 99 -3.44 12.01 -10.01
C LEU A 99 -4.50 12.32 -11.08
N PRO A 100 -5.78 12.48 -10.72
CA PRO A 100 -6.77 12.97 -11.67
C PRO A 100 -6.49 14.44 -11.99
N PRO A 101 -6.63 14.86 -13.24
CA PRO A 101 -6.62 16.28 -13.60
C PRO A 101 -7.83 16.96 -12.98
N THR A 102 -7.64 18.16 -12.43
CA THR A 102 -8.70 18.92 -11.76
C THR A 102 -8.41 20.40 -11.75
N SER A 103 -9.44 21.22 -11.70
CA SER A 103 -9.35 22.67 -11.42
C SER A 103 -9.61 22.99 -9.95
N LEU A 104 -9.95 21.97 -9.14
CA LEU A 104 -10.14 22.08 -7.70
C LEU A 104 -8.80 21.98 -6.96
N PRO A 105 -8.74 22.43 -5.70
CA PRO A 105 -7.56 22.14 -4.88
C PRO A 105 -7.23 20.65 -4.88
N LEU A 106 -5.97 20.31 -5.20
CA LEU A 106 -5.48 18.94 -5.25
C LEU A 106 -4.59 18.67 -4.03
N VAL A 107 -5.02 17.74 -3.20
CA VAL A 107 -4.18 17.15 -2.13
C VAL A 107 -3.63 15.84 -2.63
N VAL A 108 -2.35 15.58 -2.39
CA VAL A 108 -1.70 14.32 -2.80
C VAL A 108 -1.04 13.68 -1.59
N THR A 109 -1.26 12.38 -1.40
CA THR A 109 -0.45 11.60 -0.45
C THR A 109 0.70 10.94 -1.19
N VAL A 110 1.93 11.31 -0.83
CA VAL A 110 3.16 10.69 -1.29
C VAL A 110 3.65 9.76 -0.19
N HIS A 111 3.48 8.44 -0.39
CA HIS A 111 3.87 7.44 0.61
C HIS A 111 5.38 7.29 0.72
N ASP A 112 6.08 7.24 -0.42
CA ASP A 112 7.53 7.20 -0.55
C ASP A 112 7.96 7.65 -1.95
N LEU A 113 9.26 7.82 -2.16
CA LEU A 113 9.90 8.01 -3.46
C LEU A 113 10.88 6.87 -3.76
N ALA A 114 10.50 5.64 -3.42
CA ALA A 114 11.34 4.46 -3.60
C ALA A 114 11.80 4.27 -5.06
N PHE A 115 10.98 4.64 -6.05
CA PHE A 115 11.34 4.59 -7.47
C PHE A 115 12.52 5.52 -7.85
N MET A 116 12.78 6.56 -7.06
CA MET A 116 13.94 7.43 -7.25
C MET A 116 15.19 6.86 -6.56
N ARG A 117 15.02 6.25 -5.38
CA ARG A 117 16.12 5.69 -4.60
C ARG A 117 16.64 4.37 -5.16
N SER A 118 15.75 3.54 -5.67
CA SER A 118 16.03 2.18 -6.16
C SER A 118 15.22 1.89 -7.43
N PRO A 119 15.52 2.61 -8.53
CA PRO A 119 14.76 2.49 -9.78
C PRO A 119 14.82 1.07 -10.38
N GLU A 120 15.86 0.29 -10.06
CA GLU A 120 16.03 -1.10 -10.47
C GLU A 120 14.97 -2.04 -9.92
N HIS A 121 14.28 -1.67 -8.83
CA HIS A 121 13.18 -2.43 -8.24
C HIS A 121 11.83 -2.20 -8.94
N PHE A 122 11.81 -1.37 -10.00
CA PHE A 122 10.60 -1.00 -10.73
C PHE A 122 10.80 -1.25 -12.23
N THR A 123 9.69 -1.46 -12.94
CA THR A 123 9.75 -1.55 -14.41
C THR A 123 10.05 -0.18 -15.03
N ALA A 124 10.68 -0.17 -16.21
CA ALA A 124 10.96 1.08 -16.95
C ALA A 124 9.66 1.90 -17.18
N ARG A 125 8.55 1.22 -17.49
CA ARG A 125 7.23 1.85 -17.65
C ARG A 125 6.73 2.44 -16.32
N GLY A 126 6.90 1.73 -15.22
CA GLY A 126 6.54 2.19 -13.88
C GLY A 126 7.33 3.44 -13.48
N ASN A 127 8.65 3.41 -13.65
CA ASN A 127 9.52 4.56 -13.37
C ASN A 127 9.13 5.78 -14.19
N ALA A 128 8.87 5.62 -15.49
CA ALA A 128 8.43 6.72 -16.36
C ALA A 128 7.06 7.28 -15.93
N TYR A 129 6.14 6.41 -15.47
CA TYR A 129 4.85 6.84 -14.94
C TYR A 129 5.00 7.64 -13.65
N PHE A 130 5.78 7.15 -12.69
CA PHE A 130 6.01 7.81 -11.40
C PHE A 130 6.74 9.14 -11.57
N SER A 131 7.73 9.22 -12.46
CA SER A 131 8.46 10.47 -12.75
C SER A 131 7.50 11.55 -13.27
N ARG A 132 6.64 11.23 -14.26
CA ARG A 132 5.62 12.18 -14.74
C ARG A 132 4.62 12.57 -13.66
N SER A 133 4.22 11.60 -12.82
CA SER A 133 3.32 11.91 -11.71
C SER A 133 3.98 12.84 -10.69
N LEU A 134 5.27 12.66 -10.40
CA LEU A 134 6.03 13.55 -9.53
C LEU A 134 6.10 14.98 -10.08
N GLU A 135 6.39 15.15 -11.39
CA GLU A 135 6.37 16.45 -12.05
C GLU A 135 5.01 17.15 -11.88
N ARG A 136 3.91 16.39 -11.97
CA ARG A 136 2.57 16.91 -11.73
C ARG A 136 2.33 17.24 -10.25
N VAL A 137 2.82 16.46 -9.31
CA VAL A 137 2.75 16.80 -7.88
C VAL A 137 3.46 18.11 -7.61
N ILE A 138 4.67 18.30 -8.17
CA ILE A 138 5.47 19.53 -8.01
C ILE A 138 4.69 20.75 -8.51
N THR A 139 4.01 20.63 -9.63
CA THR A 139 3.36 21.77 -10.32
C THR A 139 1.90 21.99 -9.93
N GLU A 140 1.14 20.92 -9.65
CA GLU A 140 -0.32 20.98 -9.53
C GLU A 140 -0.84 20.83 -8.10
N ALA A 141 -0.10 20.14 -7.19
CA ALA A 141 -0.60 19.88 -5.85
C ALA A 141 -0.66 21.15 -4.99
N SER A 142 -1.82 21.40 -4.39
CA SER A 142 -2.01 22.50 -3.43
C SER A 142 -1.44 22.15 -2.05
N ALA A 143 -1.51 20.87 -1.66
CA ALA A 143 -0.93 20.34 -0.42
C ALA A 143 -0.49 18.89 -0.63
N ILE A 144 0.58 18.50 0.04
CA ILE A 144 1.17 17.18 -0.08
C ILE A 144 1.32 16.57 1.32
N ILE A 145 0.72 15.42 1.52
CA ILE A 145 0.80 14.66 2.77
C ILE A 145 1.87 13.60 2.62
N VAL A 146 2.76 13.51 3.60
CA VAL A 146 3.82 12.50 3.67
C VAL A 146 3.82 11.81 5.02
N PRO A 147 4.12 10.49 5.10
CA PRO A 147 4.01 9.73 6.35
C PRO A 147 5.17 9.92 7.31
N SER A 148 6.28 10.51 6.88
CA SER A 148 7.48 10.65 7.69
C SER A 148 8.33 11.85 7.27
N GLN A 149 9.21 12.29 8.17
CA GLN A 149 10.19 13.32 7.86
C GLN A 149 11.14 12.87 6.74
N ALA A 150 11.56 11.61 6.74
CA ALA A 150 12.41 11.07 5.67
C ALA A 150 11.77 11.20 4.28
N THR A 151 10.45 10.93 4.18
CA THR A 151 9.72 11.15 2.92
C THR A 151 9.60 12.64 2.58
N ALA A 152 9.43 13.52 3.58
CA ALA A 152 9.42 14.96 3.36
C ALA A 152 10.76 15.46 2.82
N ASP A 153 11.86 15.00 3.39
CA ASP A 153 13.22 15.35 2.95
C ASP A 153 13.47 14.88 1.51
N ASP A 154 13.03 13.67 1.15
CA ASP A 154 13.08 13.18 -0.23
C ASP A 154 12.25 14.05 -1.19
N CYS A 155 11.07 14.44 -0.77
CA CYS A 155 10.19 15.32 -1.55
C CYS A 155 10.84 16.70 -1.80
N ILE A 156 11.48 17.28 -0.78
CA ILE A 156 12.20 18.55 -0.91
C ILE A 156 13.39 18.39 -1.86
N ALA A 157 14.16 17.31 -1.71
CA ALA A 157 15.28 17.00 -2.61
C ALA A 157 14.84 16.80 -4.07
N ALA A 158 13.59 16.32 -4.27
CA ALA A 158 12.99 16.18 -5.59
C ALA A 158 12.39 17.48 -6.15
N GLY A 159 12.46 18.60 -5.42
CA GLY A 159 12.01 19.92 -5.88
C GLY A 159 10.60 20.31 -5.44
N ILE A 160 10.00 19.59 -4.49
CA ILE A 160 8.73 19.98 -3.90
C ILE A 160 8.95 21.11 -2.88
N ASP A 161 8.13 22.15 -2.96
CA ASP A 161 8.14 23.27 -2.00
C ASP A 161 7.73 22.80 -0.60
N ALA A 162 8.62 22.99 0.38
CA ALA A 162 8.40 22.63 1.78
C ALA A 162 7.14 23.28 2.37
N ALA A 163 6.74 24.46 1.92
CA ALA A 163 5.52 25.14 2.37
C ALA A 163 4.22 24.38 2.06
N ARG A 164 4.25 23.44 1.12
CA ARG A 164 3.12 22.60 0.75
C ARG A 164 3.16 21.20 1.37
N LEU A 165 4.23 20.86 2.11
CA LEU A 165 4.42 19.56 2.72
C LEU A 165 3.85 19.49 4.13
N TYR A 166 3.12 18.43 4.41
CA TYR A 166 2.55 18.13 5.72
C TYR A 166 2.95 16.72 6.13
N VAL A 167 3.77 16.61 7.17
CA VAL A 167 4.15 15.32 7.75
C VAL A 167 3.01 14.84 8.64
N ILE A 168 2.30 13.82 8.19
CA ILE A 168 1.18 13.20 8.91
C ILE A 168 1.45 11.69 8.96
N PRO A 169 1.98 11.16 10.08
CA PRO A 169 2.23 9.73 10.22
C PRO A 169 0.97 8.90 10.03
N HIS A 170 1.12 7.72 9.43
CA HIS A 170 0.02 6.78 9.33
C HIS A 170 -0.37 6.28 10.72
N GLY A 171 -1.68 6.23 10.98
CA GLY A 171 -2.21 5.61 12.19
C GLY A 171 -2.05 4.09 12.13
N VAL A 172 -1.98 3.48 13.30
CA VAL A 172 -1.99 2.04 13.48
C VAL A 172 -3.25 1.64 14.23
N ARG A 173 -3.95 0.65 13.71
CA ARG A 173 -5.07 0.02 14.42
C ARG A 173 -4.55 -1.25 15.08
N THR A 174 -4.57 -1.27 16.41
CA THR A 174 -4.32 -2.49 17.18
C THR A 174 -5.61 -3.28 17.30
N ARG A 175 -5.51 -4.59 17.13
CA ARG A 175 -6.60 -5.54 17.43
C ARG A 175 -6.24 -6.27 18.71
N ALA A 176 -7.16 -6.29 19.66
CA ALA A 176 -7.02 -7.12 20.83
C ALA A 176 -7.30 -8.58 20.43
N VAL A 177 -6.39 -9.47 20.80
CA VAL A 177 -6.55 -10.91 20.65
C VAL A 177 -6.47 -11.56 22.01
N THR A 178 -7.22 -12.65 22.20
CA THR A 178 -7.16 -13.45 23.42
C THR A 178 -6.04 -14.49 23.33
N GLU A 179 -5.54 -14.93 24.47
CA GLU A 179 -4.55 -16.03 24.50
C GLU A 179 -5.09 -17.33 23.85
N GLU A 180 -6.40 -17.54 23.91
CA GLU A 180 -7.07 -18.68 23.26
C GLU A 180 -6.95 -18.55 21.74
N GLN A 181 -7.25 -17.40 21.16
CA GLN A 181 -7.11 -17.15 19.72
C GLN A 181 -5.66 -17.35 19.25
N VAL A 182 -4.68 -16.90 20.03
CA VAL A 182 -3.27 -17.12 19.73
C VAL A 182 -2.92 -18.61 19.77
N ARG A 183 -3.36 -19.34 20.79
CA ARG A 183 -3.11 -20.78 20.89
C ARG A 183 -3.73 -21.56 19.73
N ASP A 184 -4.98 -21.25 19.40
CA ASP A 184 -5.71 -21.91 18.32
C ASP A 184 -5.08 -21.64 16.95
N PHE A 185 -4.65 -20.41 16.70
CA PHE A 185 -3.94 -20.06 15.48
C PHE A 185 -2.62 -20.83 15.39
N ARG A 186 -1.81 -20.81 16.44
CA ARG A 186 -0.53 -21.53 16.49
C ARG A 186 -0.72 -23.04 16.29
N ALA A 187 -1.72 -23.63 16.95
CA ALA A 187 -2.03 -25.07 16.80
C ALA A 187 -2.45 -25.41 15.36
N THR A 188 -3.34 -24.62 14.78
CA THR A 188 -3.81 -24.82 13.40
C THR A 188 -2.71 -24.71 12.37
N ARG A 189 -1.70 -23.88 12.61
CA ARG A 189 -0.56 -23.64 11.71
C ARG A 189 0.68 -24.47 12.06
N GLY A 190 0.63 -25.29 13.10
CA GLY A 190 1.78 -26.09 13.55
C GLY A 190 2.95 -25.28 14.12
N LEU A 191 2.69 -24.07 14.62
CA LEU A 191 3.69 -23.17 15.18
C LEU A 191 3.96 -23.55 16.64
N THR A 192 4.83 -24.51 16.85
CA THR A 192 5.14 -25.05 18.19
C THR A 192 6.32 -24.35 18.87
N ARG A 193 7.17 -23.66 18.11
CA ARG A 193 8.35 -22.93 18.59
C ARG A 193 8.10 -21.42 18.61
N ASP A 194 8.96 -20.68 19.28
CA ASP A 194 9.02 -19.24 19.11
C ASP A 194 9.45 -18.91 17.68
N TYR A 195 9.05 -17.74 17.17
CA TYR A 195 9.32 -17.40 15.78
C TYR A 195 9.59 -15.91 15.56
N ILE A 196 10.37 -15.66 14.52
CA ILE A 196 10.49 -14.33 13.90
C ILE A 196 9.38 -14.21 12.87
N LEU A 197 8.60 -13.13 12.95
CA LEU A 197 7.54 -12.82 12.00
C LEU A 197 8.03 -11.82 10.94
N TRP A 198 7.87 -12.18 9.66
CA TRP A 198 8.00 -11.25 8.55
C TRP A 198 6.65 -11.11 7.83
N THR A 199 6.26 -9.86 7.54
CA THR A 199 5.02 -9.59 6.80
C THR A 199 5.28 -8.73 5.58
N GLY A 200 4.69 -9.11 4.44
CA GLY A 200 4.79 -8.35 3.21
C GLY A 200 4.54 -9.16 1.94
N THR A 201 4.44 -8.46 0.82
CA THR A 201 4.51 -9.09 -0.50
C THR A 201 5.95 -9.50 -0.77
N ARG A 202 6.19 -10.69 -1.31
CA ARG A 202 7.53 -11.14 -1.70
C ARG A 202 7.97 -10.42 -2.96
N GLU A 203 8.64 -9.29 -2.78
CA GLU A 203 9.17 -8.46 -3.85
C GLU A 203 10.63 -8.05 -3.52
N PRO A 204 11.51 -7.81 -4.52
CA PRO A 204 12.93 -7.56 -4.30
C PRO A 204 13.20 -6.44 -3.28
N ARG A 205 12.41 -5.40 -3.29
CA ARG A 205 12.51 -4.26 -2.36
C ARG A 205 12.37 -4.65 -0.88
N LYS A 206 11.69 -5.75 -0.59
CA LYS A 206 11.49 -6.24 0.79
C LYS A 206 12.64 -7.10 1.30
N ASN A 207 13.64 -7.39 0.46
CA ASN A 207 14.88 -8.09 0.79
C ASN A 207 14.67 -9.41 1.56
N LEU A 208 13.67 -10.21 1.16
CA LEU A 208 13.41 -11.49 1.82
C LEU A 208 14.62 -12.44 1.74
N LEU A 209 15.35 -12.43 0.62
CA LEU A 209 16.58 -13.20 0.47
C LEU A 209 17.62 -12.87 1.54
N GLY A 210 17.79 -11.58 1.87
CA GLY A 210 18.68 -11.15 2.94
C GLY A 210 18.23 -11.68 4.31
N LEU A 211 16.92 -11.65 4.59
CA LEU A 211 16.38 -12.23 5.82
C LEU A 211 16.61 -13.75 5.90
N LEU A 212 16.35 -14.48 4.82
CA LEU A 212 16.56 -15.94 4.79
C LEU A 212 18.02 -16.31 5.01
N ARG A 213 18.96 -15.57 4.42
CA ARG A 213 20.40 -15.75 4.65
C ARG A 213 20.78 -15.48 6.10
N ALA A 214 20.28 -14.38 6.67
CA ALA A 214 20.54 -14.05 8.08
C ALA A 214 19.95 -15.10 9.03
N PHE A 215 18.74 -15.59 8.74
CA PHE A 215 18.12 -16.65 9.53
C PHE A 215 18.88 -17.98 9.42
N ALA A 216 19.37 -18.33 8.23
CA ALA A 216 20.23 -19.52 8.04
C ALA A 216 21.50 -19.44 8.88
N LEU A 217 22.19 -18.29 8.87
CA LEU A 217 23.38 -18.07 9.71
C LEU A 217 23.03 -18.16 11.20
N LEU A 218 21.94 -17.56 11.62
CA LEU A 218 21.50 -17.57 13.02
C LEU A 218 21.35 -19.00 13.56
N ILE A 219 20.68 -19.88 12.81
CA ILE A 219 20.47 -21.27 13.27
C ILE A 219 21.71 -22.18 13.13
N GLU A 220 22.69 -21.78 12.29
CA GLU A 220 23.95 -22.49 12.13
C GLU A 220 24.98 -22.13 13.23
N GLU A 221 25.00 -20.84 13.63
CA GLU A 221 26.00 -20.31 14.55
C GLU A 221 25.60 -20.39 16.04
N HIS A 222 24.29 -20.55 16.32
CA HIS A 222 23.76 -20.51 17.67
C HIS A 222 22.92 -21.74 17.98
N ASP A 223 23.44 -22.64 18.83
CA ASP A 223 22.74 -23.85 19.30
C ASP A 223 21.41 -23.50 19.98
N ASP A 224 21.31 -22.34 20.66
CA ASP A 224 20.10 -21.84 21.32
C ASP A 224 19.01 -21.46 20.32
N ALA A 225 19.37 -21.11 19.08
CA ALA A 225 18.41 -20.79 18.02
C ALA A 225 17.70 -22.05 17.47
N GLY A 226 18.05 -23.24 17.94
CA GLY A 226 17.35 -24.49 17.62
C GLY A 226 15.87 -24.50 17.95
N GLY A 227 15.42 -23.61 18.85
CA GLY A 227 14.01 -23.39 19.22
C GLY A 227 13.27 -22.31 18.44
N LEU A 228 13.89 -21.66 17.43
CA LEU A 228 13.33 -20.52 16.73
C LEU A 228 12.92 -20.86 15.28
N ASP A 229 11.74 -20.47 14.88
CA ASP A 229 11.24 -20.59 13.50
C ASP A 229 11.16 -19.22 12.81
N LEU A 230 10.95 -19.21 11.50
CA LEU A 230 10.65 -18.02 10.71
C LEU A 230 9.27 -18.17 10.08
N VAL A 231 8.37 -17.23 10.33
CA VAL A 231 7.02 -17.21 9.76
C VAL A 231 6.94 -16.10 8.72
N LEU A 232 6.63 -16.46 7.49
CA LEU A 232 6.49 -15.55 6.34
C LEU A 232 5.01 -15.38 5.99
N VAL A 233 4.48 -14.19 6.25
CA VAL A 233 3.08 -13.84 5.98
C VAL A 233 3.00 -12.87 4.80
N GLY A 234 2.15 -13.19 3.84
CA GLY A 234 1.84 -12.33 2.73
C GLY A 234 1.69 -13.06 1.40
N PRO A 235 1.17 -12.38 0.38
CA PRO A 235 0.97 -12.98 -0.92
C PRO A 235 2.31 -13.26 -1.61
N ALA A 236 2.29 -14.24 -2.51
CA ALA A 236 3.36 -14.40 -3.47
C ALA A 236 3.53 -13.08 -4.26
N GLY A 237 4.77 -12.65 -4.40
CA GLY A 237 5.13 -11.46 -5.14
C GLY A 237 5.49 -11.76 -6.59
N TRP A 238 6.24 -10.85 -7.17
CA TRP A 238 6.86 -10.97 -8.47
C TRP A 238 8.37 -11.08 -8.30
N GLY A 239 9.00 -11.85 -9.16
CA GLY A 239 10.42 -12.16 -9.09
C GLY A 239 10.61 -13.63 -8.72
N ASP A 240 11.24 -14.36 -9.63
CA ASP A 240 11.61 -15.75 -9.43
C ASP A 240 13.08 -15.78 -8.97
N ASP A 241 13.28 -15.76 -7.66
CA ASP A 241 14.63 -15.84 -7.09
C ASP A 241 14.97 -17.31 -6.78
N ALA A 242 15.82 -17.90 -7.63
CA ALA A 242 16.30 -19.26 -7.44
C ALA A 242 17.02 -19.45 -6.08
N ALA A 243 17.76 -18.43 -5.63
CA ALA A 243 18.45 -18.46 -4.35
C ALA A 243 17.46 -18.43 -3.17
N GLU A 244 16.35 -17.70 -3.30
CA GLU A 244 15.26 -17.72 -2.29
C GLU A 244 14.66 -19.12 -2.16
N ARG A 245 14.34 -19.77 -3.30
CA ARG A 245 13.79 -21.15 -3.29
C ARG A 245 14.76 -22.17 -2.72
N GLU A 246 16.04 -22.07 -3.05
CA GLU A 246 17.08 -22.93 -2.51
C GLU A 246 17.18 -22.82 -0.98
N LEU A 247 17.19 -21.58 -0.47
CA LEU A 247 17.21 -21.33 0.98
C LEU A 247 15.95 -21.83 1.68
N LEU A 248 14.77 -21.59 1.11
CA LEU A 248 13.52 -22.13 1.65
C LEU A 248 13.55 -23.66 1.73
N THR A 249 14.07 -24.32 0.69
CA THR A 249 14.21 -25.77 0.66
C THR A 249 15.22 -26.25 1.73
N ARG A 250 16.37 -25.57 1.86
CA ARG A 250 17.40 -25.90 2.86
C ARG A 250 16.92 -25.71 4.30
N LEU A 251 16.19 -24.64 4.56
CA LEU A 251 15.64 -24.32 5.87
C LEU A 251 14.46 -25.22 6.26
N GLY A 252 13.77 -25.80 5.29
CA GLY A 252 12.74 -26.81 5.48
C GLY A 252 11.63 -26.41 6.46
N ASP A 253 11.43 -27.24 7.49
CA ASP A 253 10.40 -27.07 8.52
C ASP A 253 10.63 -25.90 9.50
N ARG A 254 11.78 -25.23 9.38
CA ARG A 254 12.09 -24.02 10.16
C ARG A 254 11.47 -22.75 9.58
N VAL A 255 10.92 -22.81 8.36
CA VAL A 255 10.28 -21.66 7.68
C VAL A 255 8.84 -22.00 7.33
N HIS A 256 7.93 -21.29 7.92
CA HIS A 256 6.49 -21.44 7.68
C HIS A 256 6.00 -20.35 6.72
N VAL A 257 5.55 -20.74 5.53
CA VAL A 257 4.97 -19.82 4.53
C VAL A 257 3.46 -19.91 4.61
N THR A 258 2.82 -18.92 5.21
CA THR A 258 1.36 -18.94 5.44
C THR A 258 0.54 -18.48 4.23
N GLY A 259 1.15 -17.74 3.32
CA GLY A 259 0.40 -16.97 2.34
C GLY A 259 -0.27 -15.73 2.97
N ARG A 260 -1.30 -15.21 2.30
CA ARG A 260 -2.08 -14.08 2.84
C ARG A 260 -2.97 -14.57 3.98
N LEU A 261 -2.91 -13.88 5.10
CA LEU A 261 -3.82 -14.01 6.24
C LEU A 261 -4.86 -12.90 6.21
N ASP A 262 -6.01 -13.13 6.82
CA ASP A 262 -6.93 -12.05 7.13
C ASP A 262 -6.44 -11.25 8.34
N ASP A 263 -7.16 -10.17 8.66
CA ASP A 263 -6.72 -9.26 9.71
C ASP A 263 -6.81 -9.87 11.12
N ASP A 264 -7.71 -10.81 11.35
CA ASP A 264 -7.87 -11.48 12.65
C ASP A 264 -6.79 -12.55 12.82
N GLU A 265 -6.52 -13.34 11.78
CA GLU A 265 -5.42 -14.29 11.74
C GLU A 265 -4.04 -13.60 11.87
N LEU A 266 -3.87 -12.41 11.24
CA LEU A 266 -2.60 -11.66 11.34
C LEU A 266 -2.40 -11.05 12.73
N ALA A 267 -3.47 -10.76 13.45
CA ALA A 267 -3.40 -10.23 14.81
C ALA A 267 -3.10 -11.31 15.86
N ALA A 268 -3.51 -12.56 15.60
CA ALA A 268 -3.28 -13.72 16.44
C ALA A 268 -1.85 -14.27 16.31
#